data_7df8b2d6c18b9c2f53d8e687f7b9a556
#
_entry.id   7df8b2d6c18b9c2f53d8e687f7b9a556
#
_cell.length_a   1.000
_cell.length_b   1.000
_cell.length_c   1.000
_cell.angle_alpha   90.00
_cell.angle_beta   90.00
_cell.angle_gamma   90.00
#
_symmetry.space_group_name_H-M   'P 1'
#
loop_
_entity.id
_entity.type
_entity.pdbx_description
1 polymer ?
#
loop_
_entity_poly.entity_id
_entity_poly.type
_entity_poly.pdbx_seq_one_letter_code
_entity_poly.pdbx_strand_id
1 'polypeptide(L)'
;VANSGIPAMTRSLLETTSEYYLGLCNVNMHGALYTLREVARHMVARAEGGERGGSLVFCGSLSMFQGIAGKQNYAAAKAGVGAMIRCMAVEFGRYGIRANSIAPGYIKTEMTGPDAELSPIDRFFAGKTPVPRPGYPADFEGIAAYLASDASSFHSGDTIVIDGAALINL
;
A
#
# COMPACT_ATOMS: atom_id res chain seq x y z
N VAL A 1 -0.89 5.51 -9.29
CA VAL A 1 -0.75 5.02 -7.90
C VAL A 1 -2.11 5.00 -7.23
N ALA A 2 -2.52 3.86 -6.64
CA ALA A 2 -3.70 3.75 -5.78
C ALA A 2 -3.27 3.90 -4.31
N ASN A 3 -3.47 5.09 -3.75
CA ASN A 3 -3.00 5.45 -2.41
C ASN A 3 -4.13 5.72 -1.41
N SER A 4 -5.31 6.12 -1.88
CA SER A 4 -6.43 6.48 -1.00
C SER A 4 -6.78 5.39 0.00
N GLY A 5 -7.01 5.78 1.26
CA GLY A 5 -7.37 4.86 2.32
C GLY A 5 -7.73 5.57 3.61
N ILE A 6 -8.48 4.87 4.47
CA ILE A 6 -8.85 5.32 5.81
C ILE A 6 -8.30 4.35 6.87
N PRO A 7 -7.97 4.83 8.06
CA PRO A 7 -7.47 3.99 9.13
C PRO A 7 -8.59 3.13 9.76
N ALA A 8 -8.23 1.99 10.36
CA ALA A 8 -9.15 1.27 11.23
C ALA A 8 -9.15 1.90 12.64
N MET A 9 -10.34 2.10 13.21
CA MET A 9 -10.57 2.80 14.47
C MET A 9 -11.11 1.91 15.58
N THR A 10 -11.37 0.62 15.33
CA THR A 10 -11.84 -0.33 16.35
C THR A 10 -10.69 -0.88 17.19
N ARG A 11 -10.98 -1.25 18.45
CA ARG A 11 -10.02 -1.86 19.38
C ARG A 11 -10.07 -3.37 19.38
N SER A 12 -11.21 -3.94 18.96
CA SER A 12 -11.47 -5.37 18.96
C SER A 12 -12.26 -5.79 17.73
N LEU A 13 -12.11 -7.05 17.32
CA LEU A 13 -12.98 -7.67 16.31
C LEU A 13 -14.46 -7.64 16.75
N LEU A 14 -14.71 -7.83 18.02
CA LEU A 14 -16.07 -7.88 18.59
C LEU A 14 -16.79 -6.52 18.53
N GLU A 15 -16.06 -5.43 18.44
CA GLU A 15 -16.59 -4.07 18.25
C GLU A 15 -16.80 -3.72 16.77
N THR A 16 -16.30 -4.54 15.84
CA THR A 16 -16.37 -4.26 14.40
C THR A 16 -17.74 -4.65 13.87
N THR A 17 -18.62 -3.67 13.65
CA THR A 17 -19.90 -3.90 13.01
C THR A 17 -19.72 -4.22 11.52
N SER A 18 -20.71 -4.94 10.93
CA SER A 18 -20.69 -5.22 9.49
C SER A 18 -20.67 -3.94 8.65
N GLU A 19 -21.41 -2.92 9.05
CA GLU A 19 -21.44 -1.63 8.37
C GLU A 19 -20.07 -0.95 8.37
N TYR A 20 -19.39 -0.91 9.52
CA TYR A 20 -18.06 -0.35 9.63
C TYR A 20 -17.03 -1.14 8.81
N TYR A 21 -17.11 -2.49 8.85
CA TYR A 21 -16.26 -3.36 8.04
C TYR A 21 -16.41 -3.07 6.55
N LEU A 22 -17.67 -3.06 6.05
CA LEU A 22 -17.97 -2.80 4.64
C LEU A 22 -17.58 -1.38 4.22
N GLY A 23 -17.84 -0.38 5.06
CA GLY A 23 -17.44 1.01 4.80
C GLY A 23 -15.93 1.16 4.59
N LEU A 24 -15.11 0.55 5.45
CA LEU A 24 -13.67 0.55 5.29
C LEU A 24 -13.22 -0.21 4.04
N CYS A 25 -13.79 -1.38 3.78
CA CYS A 25 -13.47 -2.17 2.59
C CYS A 25 -13.85 -1.44 1.31
N ASN A 26 -14.95 -0.70 1.28
CA ASN A 26 -15.38 0.11 0.13
C ASN A 26 -14.30 1.15 -0.24
N VAL A 27 -13.67 1.79 0.74
CA VAL A 27 -12.60 2.75 0.47
C VAL A 27 -11.28 2.04 0.16
N ASN A 28 -10.81 1.20 1.10
CA ASN A 28 -9.42 0.70 1.08
C ASN A 28 -9.20 -0.45 0.08
N MET A 29 -10.23 -1.21 -0.27
CA MET A 29 -10.13 -2.35 -1.19
C MET A 29 -10.84 -2.07 -2.51
N HIS A 30 -12.14 -1.78 -2.49
CA HIS A 30 -12.90 -1.58 -3.73
C HIS A 30 -12.49 -0.29 -4.44
N GLY A 31 -12.24 0.81 -3.70
CA GLY A 31 -11.73 2.06 -4.29
C GLY A 31 -10.37 1.87 -4.98
N ALA A 32 -9.45 1.12 -4.36
CA ALA A 32 -8.18 0.79 -4.97
C ALA A 32 -8.36 -0.10 -6.22
N LEU A 33 -9.20 -1.13 -6.14
CA LEU A 33 -9.54 -1.99 -7.28
C LEU A 33 -10.08 -1.18 -8.45
N TYR A 34 -11.07 -0.31 -8.21
CA TYR A 34 -11.68 0.49 -9.28
C TYR A 34 -10.66 1.43 -9.92
N THR A 35 -9.85 2.10 -9.12
CA THR A 35 -8.77 2.96 -9.62
C THR A 35 -7.79 2.18 -10.50
N LEU A 36 -7.28 1.05 -10.01
CA LEU A 36 -6.31 0.23 -10.73
C LEU A 36 -6.91 -0.35 -12.01
N ARG A 37 -8.16 -0.80 -11.97
CA ARG A 37 -8.87 -1.36 -13.12
C ARG A 37 -9.05 -0.34 -14.25
N GLU A 38 -9.51 0.88 -13.93
CA GLU A 38 -9.74 1.90 -14.96
C GLU A 38 -8.42 2.37 -15.58
N VAL A 39 -7.37 2.52 -14.77
CA VAL A 39 -6.03 2.84 -15.29
C VAL A 39 -5.47 1.69 -16.14
N ALA A 40 -5.63 0.43 -15.71
CA ALA A 40 -5.22 -0.73 -16.49
C ALA A 40 -5.95 -0.81 -17.84
N ARG A 41 -7.27 -0.55 -17.85
CA ARG A 41 -8.07 -0.50 -19.09
C ARG A 41 -7.50 0.52 -20.08
N HIS A 42 -7.17 1.72 -19.62
CA HIS A 42 -6.54 2.74 -20.43
C HIS A 42 -5.17 2.32 -20.95
N MET A 43 -4.33 1.73 -20.08
CA MET A 43 -2.99 1.27 -20.47
C MET A 43 -3.06 0.13 -21.50
N VAL A 44 -4.00 -0.81 -21.36
CA VAL A 44 -4.22 -1.91 -22.31
C VAL A 44 -4.64 -1.35 -23.67
N ALA A 45 -5.64 -0.46 -23.72
CA ALA A 45 -6.10 0.15 -24.96
C ALA A 45 -4.97 0.90 -25.69
N ARG A 46 -4.12 1.61 -24.94
CA ARG A 46 -2.94 2.28 -25.48
C ARG A 46 -1.91 1.28 -26.04
N ALA A 47 -1.69 0.16 -25.35
CA ALA A 47 -0.77 -0.89 -25.78
C ALA A 47 -1.26 -1.61 -27.05
N GLU A 48 -2.57 -1.81 -27.19
CA GLU A 48 -3.19 -2.33 -28.43
C GLU A 48 -3.05 -1.35 -29.60
N GLY A 49 -2.98 -0.05 -29.32
CA GLY A 49 -2.64 1.00 -30.28
C GLY A 49 -1.13 1.12 -30.60
N GLY A 50 -0.28 0.26 -30.02
CA GLY A 50 1.17 0.25 -30.28
C GLY A 50 2.04 0.91 -29.20
N GLU A 51 1.46 1.60 -28.22
CA GLU A 51 2.17 2.24 -27.11
C GLU A 51 2.19 1.35 -25.85
N ARG A 52 3.07 0.37 -25.84
CA ARG A 52 3.18 -0.62 -24.74
C ARG A 52 3.77 -0.01 -23.48
N GLY A 53 3.40 -0.62 -22.35
CA GLY A 53 3.97 -0.33 -21.04
C GLY A 53 3.08 0.47 -20.11
N GLY A 54 3.50 0.53 -18.87
CA GLY A 54 2.83 1.22 -17.77
C GLY A 54 3.22 0.64 -16.43
N SER A 55 2.93 1.39 -15.36
CA SER A 55 3.21 0.96 -13.99
C SER A 55 1.99 1.19 -13.10
N LEU A 56 1.42 0.11 -12.59
CA LEU A 56 0.39 0.12 -11.56
C LEU A 56 1.05 -0.01 -10.20
N VAL A 57 0.80 0.91 -9.28
CA VAL A 57 1.37 0.89 -7.93
C VAL A 57 0.26 1.00 -6.91
N PHE A 58 0.27 0.12 -5.93
CA PHE A 58 -0.64 0.15 -4.79
C PHE A 58 0.10 0.52 -3.51
N CYS A 59 -0.45 1.44 -2.73
CA CYS A 59 0.02 1.72 -1.38
C CYS A 59 -0.65 0.77 -0.38
N GLY A 60 0.08 -0.29 -0.05
CA GLY A 60 -0.29 -1.31 0.92
C GLY A 60 -0.11 -0.86 2.37
N SER A 61 0.40 -1.77 3.20
CA SER A 61 0.74 -1.55 4.61
C SER A 61 1.47 -2.78 5.16
N LEU A 62 2.23 -2.65 6.23
CA LEU A 62 2.72 -3.80 7.01
C LEU A 62 1.59 -4.71 7.52
N SER A 63 0.37 -4.18 7.66
CA SER A 63 -0.81 -4.97 8.04
C SER A 63 -1.15 -6.08 7.03
N MET A 64 -0.49 -6.13 5.87
CA MET A 64 -0.55 -7.25 4.93
C MET A 64 0.19 -8.49 5.45
N PHE A 65 1.13 -8.32 6.38
CA PHE A 65 2.07 -9.33 6.85
C PHE A 65 2.01 -9.56 8.36
N GLN A 66 1.57 -8.57 9.14
CA GLN A 66 1.52 -8.64 10.59
C GLN A 66 0.11 -8.33 11.12
N GLY A 67 -0.21 -8.87 12.30
CA GLY A 67 -1.49 -8.65 12.99
C GLY A 67 -1.41 -7.51 14.00
N ILE A 68 -2.44 -6.67 13.98
CA ILE A 68 -2.69 -5.67 15.04
C ILE A 68 -4.15 -5.84 15.48
N ALA A 69 -4.38 -5.99 16.79
CA ALA A 69 -5.73 -6.13 17.34
C ALA A 69 -6.63 -4.96 16.89
N GLY A 70 -7.87 -5.27 16.51
CA GLY A 70 -8.82 -4.27 16.01
C GLY A 70 -8.60 -3.78 14.57
N LYS A 71 -7.62 -4.32 13.85
CA LYS A 71 -7.29 -3.90 12.48
C LYS A 71 -7.65 -4.93 11.40
N GLN A 72 -8.48 -5.91 11.70
CA GLN A 72 -8.79 -7.04 10.82
C GLN A 72 -9.35 -6.61 9.45
N ASN A 73 -10.26 -5.63 9.44
CA ASN A 73 -10.84 -5.06 8.23
C ASN A 73 -9.80 -4.33 7.37
N TYR A 74 -8.92 -3.56 8.01
CA TYR A 74 -7.83 -2.85 7.33
C TYR A 74 -6.80 -3.83 6.76
N ALA A 75 -6.39 -4.82 7.56
CA ALA A 75 -5.44 -5.85 7.13
C ALA A 75 -6.00 -6.68 5.97
N ALA A 76 -7.27 -7.11 6.07
CA ALA A 76 -7.95 -7.84 5.00
C ALA A 76 -8.02 -7.03 3.70
N ALA A 77 -8.40 -5.74 3.79
CA ALA A 77 -8.48 -4.86 2.63
C ALA A 77 -7.11 -4.66 1.96
N LYS A 78 -6.07 -4.35 2.74
CA LYS A 78 -4.72 -4.12 2.21
C LYS A 78 -4.09 -5.41 1.66
N ALA A 79 -4.23 -6.54 2.34
CA ALA A 79 -3.74 -7.84 1.86
C ALA A 79 -4.50 -8.30 0.60
N GLY A 80 -5.82 -8.10 0.55
CA GLY A 80 -6.65 -8.42 -0.62
C GLY A 80 -6.20 -7.69 -1.88
N VAL A 81 -5.95 -6.37 -1.80
CA VAL A 81 -5.43 -5.62 -2.96
C VAL A 81 -4.02 -6.06 -3.32
N GLY A 82 -3.15 -6.37 -2.35
CA GLY A 82 -1.82 -6.93 -2.63
C GLY A 82 -1.89 -8.25 -3.40
N ALA A 83 -2.88 -9.10 -3.11
CA ALA A 83 -3.14 -10.30 -3.91
C ALA A 83 -3.61 -9.96 -5.33
N MET A 84 -4.51 -8.99 -5.49
CA MET A 84 -4.98 -8.52 -6.80
C MET A 84 -3.83 -7.94 -7.65
N ILE A 85 -2.87 -7.24 -7.05
CA ILE A 85 -1.68 -6.72 -7.74
C ILE A 85 -0.88 -7.85 -8.40
N ARG A 86 -0.70 -8.98 -7.71
CA ARG A 86 -0.01 -10.15 -8.31
C ARG A 86 -0.78 -10.71 -9.51
N CYS A 87 -2.10 -10.78 -9.43
CA CYS A 87 -2.94 -11.18 -10.56
C CYS A 87 -2.80 -10.19 -11.73
N MET A 88 -2.85 -8.89 -11.46
CA MET A 88 -2.67 -7.85 -12.47
C MET A 88 -1.30 -7.90 -13.14
N ALA A 89 -0.24 -8.19 -12.38
CA ALA A 89 1.11 -8.36 -12.92
C ALA A 89 1.18 -9.50 -13.95
N VAL A 90 0.54 -10.62 -13.66
CA VAL A 90 0.45 -11.78 -14.58
C VAL A 90 -0.43 -11.46 -15.79
N GLU A 91 -1.61 -10.89 -15.57
CA GLU A 91 -2.59 -10.63 -16.62
C GLU A 91 -2.11 -9.60 -17.63
N PHE A 92 -1.52 -8.50 -17.15
CA PHE A 92 -1.18 -7.35 -17.98
C PHE A 92 0.30 -7.33 -18.45
N GLY A 93 1.12 -8.27 -17.98
CA GLY A 93 2.53 -8.37 -18.37
C GLY A 93 2.73 -8.48 -19.89
N ARG A 94 1.83 -9.17 -20.60
CA ARG A 94 1.84 -9.27 -22.06
C ARG A 94 1.73 -7.92 -22.80
N TYR A 95 1.22 -6.89 -22.15
CA TYR A 95 1.14 -5.52 -22.65
C TYR A 95 2.34 -4.65 -22.22
N GLY A 96 3.31 -5.21 -21.48
CA GLY A 96 4.41 -4.47 -20.89
C GLY A 96 4.02 -3.69 -19.63
N ILE A 97 2.82 -3.92 -19.07
CA ILE A 97 2.33 -3.25 -17.87
C ILE A 97 2.82 -4.02 -16.64
N ARG A 98 3.45 -3.31 -15.71
CA ARG A 98 3.91 -3.83 -14.43
C ARG A 98 2.93 -3.47 -13.32
N ALA A 99 2.83 -4.30 -12.29
CA ALA A 99 1.99 -4.03 -11.12
C ALA A 99 2.74 -4.43 -9.84
N ASN A 100 2.92 -3.48 -8.93
CA ASN A 100 3.63 -3.70 -7.66
C ASN A 100 2.90 -3.01 -6.49
N SER A 101 3.19 -3.46 -5.29
CA SER A 101 2.76 -2.82 -4.05
C SER A 101 3.95 -2.22 -3.31
N ILE A 102 3.72 -1.15 -2.56
CA ILE A 102 4.62 -0.66 -1.51
C ILE A 102 3.92 -0.93 -0.19
N ALA A 103 4.64 -1.48 0.79
CA ALA A 103 4.12 -1.71 2.15
C ALA A 103 4.86 -0.80 3.15
N PRO A 104 4.30 0.38 3.44
CA PRO A 104 4.86 1.29 4.44
C PRO A 104 4.78 0.73 5.86
N GLY A 105 5.81 1.02 6.66
CA GLY A 105 5.77 0.92 8.12
C GLY A 105 4.95 2.05 8.76
N TYR A 106 5.38 2.46 9.95
CA TYR A 106 4.79 3.64 10.60
C TYR A 106 5.37 4.91 9.98
N ILE A 107 4.53 5.64 9.25
CA ILE A 107 4.91 6.86 8.55
C ILE A 107 4.18 8.05 9.16
N LYS A 108 4.93 9.09 9.53
CA LYS A 108 4.38 10.33 10.02
C LYS A 108 3.76 11.12 8.87
N THR A 109 2.46 11.36 8.98
CA THR A 109 1.61 12.05 8.01
C THR A 109 0.49 12.75 8.76
N GLU A 110 -0.34 13.53 8.09
CA GLU A 110 -1.55 14.10 8.68
C GLU A 110 -2.47 13.06 9.35
N MET A 111 -2.50 11.82 8.83
CA MET A 111 -3.25 10.70 9.42
C MET A 111 -2.74 10.31 10.82
N THR A 112 -1.46 10.56 11.12
CA THR A 112 -0.82 10.21 12.40
C THR A 112 -0.68 11.41 13.34
N GLY A 113 -1.01 12.61 12.89
CA GLY A 113 -1.00 13.84 13.68
C GLY A 113 -0.03 14.91 13.14
N PRO A 114 -0.03 16.13 13.73
CA PRO A 114 0.76 17.26 13.26
C PRO A 114 2.28 17.01 13.38
N ASP A 115 3.05 17.61 12.47
CA ASP A 115 4.49 17.37 12.28
C ASP A 115 5.41 18.04 13.31
N ALA A 116 4.90 18.99 14.11
CA ALA A 116 5.74 19.88 14.93
C ALA A 116 6.58 19.17 16.01
N GLU A 117 6.06 18.07 16.60
CA GLU A 117 6.78 17.27 17.59
C GLU A 117 6.40 15.80 17.48
N LEU A 118 7.31 14.91 17.90
CA LEU A 118 7.01 13.47 17.98
C LEU A 118 6.01 13.22 19.12
N SER A 119 4.82 12.76 18.77
CA SER A 119 3.80 12.33 19.71
C SER A 119 4.25 11.08 20.49
N PRO A 120 3.58 10.70 21.58
CA PRO A 120 3.88 9.45 22.29
C PRO A 120 3.81 8.22 21.38
N ILE A 121 2.89 8.20 20.40
CA ILE A 121 2.76 7.08 19.44
C ILE A 121 3.91 7.07 18.43
N ASP A 122 4.38 8.24 17.97
CA ASP A 122 5.56 8.33 17.10
C ASP A 122 6.80 7.76 17.81
N ARG A 123 7.00 8.12 19.08
CA ARG A 123 8.12 7.62 19.91
C ARG A 123 8.01 6.11 20.15
N PHE A 124 6.80 5.61 20.39
CA PHE A 124 6.56 4.18 20.55
C PHE A 124 6.99 3.40 19.29
N PHE A 125 6.54 3.81 18.11
CA PHE A 125 6.91 3.15 16.86
C PHE A 125 8.37 3.35 16.49
N ALA A 126 8.94 4.55 16.71
CA ALA A 126 10.37 4.80 16.54
C ALA A 126 11.23 3.87 17.41
N GLY A 127 10.81 3.63 18.67
CA GLY A 127 11.50 2.71 19.58
C GLY A 127 11.38 1.22 19.22
N LYS A 128 10.42 0.87 18.34
CA LYS A 128 10.22 -0.48 17.80
C LYS A 128 10.91 -0.70 16.45
N THR A 129 11.39 0.36 15.83
CA THR A 129 11.99 0.31 14.50
C THR A 129 13.52 0.32 14.63
N PRO A 130 14.26 -0.63 14.04
CA PRO A 130 15.72 -0.64 14.06
C PRO A 130 16.36 0.64 13.49
N VAL A 131 15.77 1.25 12.47
CA VAL A 131 16.06 2.64 12.08
C VAL A 131 15.28 3.55 13.04
N PRO A 132 15.89 4.16 14.08
CA PRO A 132 15.20 4.64 15.30
C PRO A 132 14.47 5.98 15.08
N ARG A 133 13.56 6.02 14.13
CA ARG A 133 12.69 7.16 13.82
C ARG A 133 11.39 6.70 13.14
N PRO A 134 10.34 7.51 13.13
CA PRO A 134 9.24 7.32 12.18
C PRO A 134 9.75 7.42 10.74
N GLY A 135 9.09 6.75 9.80
CA GLY A 135 9.27 7.07 8.39
C GLY A 135 8.58 8.41 8.04
N TYR A 136 8.97 9.00 6.93
CA TYR A 136 8.39 10.21 6.38
C TYR A 136 8.04 10.00 4.89
N PRO A 137 7.14 10.80 4.29
CA PRO A 137 6.84 10.71 2.86
C PRO A 137 8.08 10.78 1.97
N ALA A 138 9.10 11.55 2.34
CA ALA A 138 10.37 11.64 1.61
C ALA A 138 11.13 10.29 1.52
N ASP A 139 10.94 9.37 2.46
CA ASP A 139 11.54 8.03 2.40
C ASP A 139 11.00 7.18 1.23
N PHE A 140 9.93 7.63 0.59
CA PHE A 140 9.28 6.93 -0.54
C PHE A 140 9.60 7.54 -1.91
N GLU A 141 10.28 8.67 -1.99
CA GLU A 141 10.57 9.34 -3.27
C GLU A 141 11.40 8.46 -4.20
N GLY A 142 12.44 7.81 -3.66
CA GLY A 142 13.31 6.91 -4.43
C GLY A 142 12.58 5.72 -5.02
N ILE A 143 11.75 5.04 -4.22
CA ILE A 143 10.99 3.88 -4.70
C ILE A 143 9.88 4.28 -5.67
N ALA A 144 9.26 5.43 -5.47
CA ALA A 144 8.25 5.96 -6.40
C ALA A 144 8.88 6.26 -7.77
N ALA A 145 10.04 6.92 -7.79
CA ALA A 145 10.78 7.18 -9.02
C ALA A 145 11.24 5.88 -9.69
N TYR A 146 11.75 4.91 -8.92
CA TYR A 146 12.13 3.58 -9.42
C TYR A 146 10.95 2.86 -10.08
N LEU A 147 9.81 2.74 -9.40
CA LEU A 147 8.63 2.06 -9.93
C LEU A 147 7.98 2.79 -11.10
N ALA A 148 8.13 4.11 -11.21
CA ALA A 148 7.61 4.91 -12.32
C ALA A 148 8.49 4.88 -13.56
N SER A 149 9.76 4.43 -13.45
CA SER A 149 10.75 4.47 -14.53
C SER A 149 11.06 3.10 -15.12
N ASP A 150 11.80 3.08 -16.22
CA ASP A 150 12.29 1.87 -16.89
C ASP A 150 13.36 1.12 -16.07
N ALA A 151 13.93 1.74 -15.01
CA ALA A 151 14.82 1.07 -14.08
C ALA A 151 14.14 -0.15 -13.41
N SER A 152 12.80 -0.16 -13.34
CA SER A 152 12.00 -1.28 -12.83
C SER A 152 11.32 -2.10 -13.93
N SER A 153 11.83 -2.08 -15.17
CA SER A 153 11.19 -2.71 -16.33
C SER A 153 10.94 -4.22 -16.19
N PHE A 154 11.71 -4.90 -15.34
CA PHE A 154 11.55 -6.34 -15.05
C PHE A 154 11.03 -6.63 -13.63
N HIS A 155 10.61 -5.60 -12.88
CA HIS A 155 10.11 -5.71 -11.52
C HIS A 155 8.57 -5.63 -11.50
N SER A 156 7.90 -6.76 -11.35
CA SER A 156 6.42 -6.84 -11.36
C SER A 156 5.92 -7.97 -10.46
N GLY A 157 4.82 -7.73 -9.76
CA GLY A 157 4.17 -8.69 -8.87
C GLY A 157 4.67 -8.67 -7.42
N ASP A 158 5.54 -7.74 -7.06
CA ASP A 158 6.16 -7.66 -5.74
C ASP A 158 5.42 -6.74 -4.76
N THR A 159 5.72 -6.93 -3.47
CA THR A 159 5.35 -6.02 -2.39
C THR A 159 6.60 -5.56 -1.66
N ILE A 160 7.01 -4.34 -1.93
CA ILE A 160 8.26 -3.75 -1.42
C ILE A 160 7.99 -3.13 -0.05
N VAL A 161 8.62 -3.69 0.97
CA VAL A 161 8.51 -3.20 2.36
C VAL A 161 9.47 -2.02 2.58
N ILE A 162 8.93 -0.92 3.14
CA ILE A 162 9.72 0.28 3.51
C ILE A 162 9.28 0.70 4.92
N ASP A 163 10.01 0.21 5.92
CA ASP A 163 9.58 0.24 7.32
C ASP A 163 10.71 0.42 8.34
N GLY A 164 11.94 0.64 7.89
CA GLY A 164 13.11 0.71 8.77
C GLY A 164 13.42 -0.60 9.49
N ALA A 165 13.06 -1.74 8.88
CA ALA A 165 13.19 -3.10 9.39
C ALA A 165 12.22 -3.47 10.54
N ALA A 166 11.14 -2.70 10.73
CA ALA A 166 10.16 -2.96 11.80
C ALA A 166 9.47 -4.32 11.67
N LEU A 167 9.19 -4.78 10.44
CA LEU A 167 8.51 -6.05 10.17
C LEU A 167 9.30 -7.27 10.63
N ILE A 168 10.63 -7.21 10.52
CA ILE A 168 11.53 -8.34 10.80
C ILE A 168 12.22 -8.24 12.16
N ASN A 169 11.94 -7.19 12.93
CA ASN A 169 12.45 -7.00 14.28
C ASN A 169 11.60 -7.80 15.28
N LEU A 170 12.24 -8.75 15.97
CA LEU A 170 11.64 -9.65 16.97
C LEU A 170 11.57 -9.01 18.36
#